data_c97cc001ab7ce7b3dfecf64c8a023bd9
#
_entry.id   c97cc001ab7ce7b3dfecf64c8a023bd9
#
_cell.length_a   1.000
_cell.length_b   1.000
_cell.length_c   1.000
_cell.angle_alpha   90.00
_cell.angle_beta   90.00
_cell.angle_gamma   90.00
#
_symmetry.space_group_name_H-M   'P 1'
#
loop_
_entity.id
_entity.type
_entity.pdbx_description
1 polymer ?
#
loop_
_entity_poly.entity_id
_entity_poly.type
_entity_poly.pdbx_seq_one_letter_code
_entity_poly.pdbx_strand_id
1 'polypeptide(L)'
;GPIVQFTKAKGHSLSDGLDDVQRAEMKAYMELVNNMLLTAELYVQWCDDATAAEVCSSSGLSLKYIWFVSGLLQVYFRVRERLQKRSAACFYFLFQVYEDVSQCCQALSQRLGTQPYFFNKQPTELDALVFGHLFTILTTRLTSSELAERIKSYSNLLSFCKRIEQSYFYDKISLGSSCRGFRTSRR
;
A
#
# COMPACT_ATOMS: atom_id res chain seq x y z
N GLY A 1 13.61 6.91 -0.40
CA GLY A 1 13.38 7.83 -1.53
C GLY A 1 13.99 9.20 -1.28
N PRO A 2 14.06 10.10 -2.28
CA PRO A 2 14.73 11.41 -2.18
C PRO A 2 14.21 12.29 -1.04
N ILE A 3 12.90 12.27 -0.76
CA ILE A 3 12.28 13.07 0.32
C ILE A 3 12.80 12.62 1.69
N VAL A 4 12.90 11.31 1.93
CA VAL A 4 13.42 10.77 3.19
C VAL A 4 14.89 11.13 3.40
N GLN A 5 15.70 11.08 2.33
CA GLN A 5 17.10 11.52 2.38
C GLN A 5 17.24 13.02 2.67
N PHE A 6 16.38 13.84 2.07
CA PHE A 6 16.35 15.27 2.30
C PHE A 6 15.96 15.61 3.74
N THR A 7 14.91 15.00 4.29
CA THR A 7 14.49 15.22 5.69
C THR A 7 15.56 14.77 6.68
N LYS A 8 16.21 13.64 6.41
CA LYS A 8 17.34 13.15 7.21
C LYS A 8 18.53 14.12 7.18
N ALA A 9 18.88 14.64 6.01
CA ALA A 9 19.94 15.65 5.87
C ALA A 9 19.63 16.96 6.60
N LYS A 10 18.35 17.27 6.84
CA LYS A 10 17.88 18.41 7.63
C LYS A 10 17.74 18.13 9.14
N GLY A 11 18.17 16.95 9.61
CA GLY A 11 18.09 16.57 11.02
C GLY A 11 16.71 16.08 11.47
N HIS A 12 15.81 15.75 10.54
CA HIS A 12 14.47 15.26 10.83
C HIS A 12 14.34 13.77 10.40
N SER A 13 15.12 12.91 11.01
CA SER A 13 15.02 11.47 10.78
C SER A 13 14.00 10.85 11.73
N LEU A 14 13.08 10.06 11.17
CA LEU A 14 12.09 9.30 11.95
C LEU A 14 12.70 8.03 12.58
N SER A 15 13.92 7.67 12.22
CA SER A 15 14.57 6.42 12.63
C SER A 15 15.77 6.61 13.57
N ASP A 16 16.01 7.84 14.09
CA ASP A 16 17.19 8.14 14.92
C ASP A 16 17.18 7.43 16.29
N GLY A 17 15.98 7.04 16.78
CA GLY A 17 15.85 6.30 18.04
C GLY A 17 15.95 4.77 17.91
N LEU A 18 16.25 4.23 16.71
CA LEU A 18 16.34 2.80 16.47
C LEU A 18 17.80 2.32 16.60
N ASP A 19 17.97 1.13 17.19
CA ASP A 19 19.25 0.44 17.15
C ASP A 19 19.54 -0.15 15.74
N ASP A 20 20.74 -0.69 15.53
CA ASP A 20 21.14 -1.18 14.22
C ASP A 20 20.33 -2.41 13.78
N VAL A 21 19.92 -3.26 14.72
CA VAL A 21 19.10 -4.45 14.45
C VAL A 21 17.69 -4.01 14.04
N GLN A 22 17.08 -3.11 14.80
CA GLN A 22 15.77 -2.55 14.49
C GLN A 22 15.77 -1.82 13.14
N ARG A 23 16.85 -1.13 12.83
CA ARG A 23 17.03 -0.42 11.55
C ARG A 23 17.14 -1.39 10.36
N ALA A 24 17.82 -2.50 10.55
CA ALA A 24 17.91 -3.57 9.55
C ALA A 24 16.53 -4.25 9.37
N GLU A 25 15.86 -4.58 10.48
CA GLU A 25 14.51 -5.14 10.48
C GLU A 25 13.50 -4.21 9.79
N MET A 26 13.52 -2.91 10.10
CA MET A 26 12.68 -1.91 9.46
C MET A 26 12.88 -1.90 7.94
N LYS A 27 14.11 -1.92 7.46
CA LYS A 27 14.41 -1.98 6.02
C LYS A 27 13.86 -3.25 5.38
N ALA A 28 13.98 -4.41 6.05
CA ALA A 28 13.44 -5.67 5.53
C ALA A 28 11.91 -5.60 5.39
N TYR A 29 11.20 -5.04 6.35
CA TYR A 29 9.76 -4.81 6.24
C TYR A 29 9.40 -3.79 5.16
N MET A 30 10.18 -2.73 4.99
CA MET A 30 9.97 -1.76 3.91
C MET A 30 10.10 -2.42 2.53
N GLU A 31 11.10 -3.29 2.34
CA GLU A 31 11.24 -4.06 1.10
C GLU A 31 10.09 -5.05 0.90
N LEU A 32 9.63 -5.71 1.96
CA LEU A 32 8.47 -6.58 1.90
C LEU A 32 7.22 -5.82 1.42
N VAL A 33 6.95 -4.66 2.00
CA VAL A 33 5.82 -3.79 1.65
C VAL A 33 5.93 -3.32 0.19
N ASN A 34 7.09 -2.80 -0.22
CA ASN A 34 7.30 -2.36 -1.59
C ASN A 34 7.16 -3.50 -2.61
N ASN A 35 7.61 -4.70 -2.28
CA ASN A 35 7.52 -5.83 -3.21
C ASN A 35 6.11 -6.43 -3.29
N MET A 36 5.35 -6.43 -2.20
CA MET A 36 4.04 -7.10 -2.14
C MET A 36 2.89 -6.12 -2.35
N LEU A 37 2.77 -5.08 -1.52
CA LEU A 37 1.63 -4.14 -1.59
C LEU A 37 1.69 -3.25 -2.81
N LEU A 38 2.85 -2.65 -3.13
CA LEU A 38 2.99 -1.83 -4.33
C LEU A 38 2.74 -2.66 -5.61
N THR A 39 3.23 -3.90 -5.66
CA THR A 39 2.99 -4.79 -6.80
C THR A 39 1.49 -5.08 -6.96
N ALA A 40 0.78 -5.32 -5.85
CA ALA A 40 -0.65 -5.57 -5.87
C ALA A 40 -1.45 -4.33 -6.31
N GLU A 41 -1.10 -3.15 -5.80
CA GLU A 41 -1.72 -1.88 -6.22
C GLU A 41 -1.56 -1.65 -7.72
N LEU A 42 -0.33 -1.77 -8.23
CA LEU A 42 -0.05 -1.58 -9.65
C LEU A 42 -0.77 -2.62 -10.52
N TYR A 43 -0.83 -3.88 -10.05
CA TYR A 43 -1.53 -4.93 -10.78
C TYR A 43 -3.02 -4.64 -10.88
N VAL A 44 -3.69 -4.38 -9.76
CA VAL A 44 -5.14 -4.11 -9.75
C VAL A 44 -5.47 -2.82 -10.49
N GLN A 45 -4.64 -1.79 -10.36
CA GLN A 45 -4.88 -0.50 -10.99
C GLN A 45 -4.73 -0.53 -12.52
N TRP A 46 -3.80 -1.32 -13.06
CA TRP A 46 -3.41 -1.24 -14.47
C TRP A 46 -3.66 -2.52 -15.28
N CYS A 47 -3.80 -3.67 -14.63
CA CYS A 47 -4.02 -4.95 -15.30
C CYS A 47 -5.48 -5.44 -15.22
N ASP A 48 -6.30 -4.83 -14.38
CA ASP A 48 -7.75 -5.04 -14.38
C ASP A 48 -8.41 -3.98 -15.28
N ASP A 49 -8.97 -4.42 -16.41
CA ASP A 49 -9.51 -3.54 -17.46
C ASP A 49 -10.61 -2.61 -16.93
N ALA A 50 -11.46 -3.10 -16.02
CA ALA A 50 -12.54 -2.31 -15.45
C ALA A 50 -12.02 -1.23 -14.51
N THR A 51 -11.06 -1.55 -13.64
CA THR A 51 -10.40 -0.59 -12.73
C THR A 51 -9.56 0.42 -13.51
N ALA A 52 -8.83 -0.02 -14.54
CA ALA A 52 -8.05 0.86 -15.39
C ALA A 52 -8.95 1.91 -16.08
N ALA A 53 -10.11 1.52 -16.60
CA ALA A 53 -11.06 2.44 -17.22
C ALA A 53 -11.61 3.48 -16.22
N GLU A 54 -11.89 3.09 -14.97
CA GLU A 54 -12.37 4.00 -13.93
C GLU A 54 -11.29 4.99 -13.47
N VAL A 55 -10.06 4.52 -13.26
CA VAL A 55 -8.90 5.38 -12.94
C VAL A 55 -8.66 6.40 -14.03
N CYS A 56 -8.84 6.01 -15.29
CA CYS A 56 -8.70 6.90 -16.44
C CYS A 56 -9.72 8.01 -16.46
N SER A 57 -11.00 7.65 -16.30
CA SER A 57 -12.09 8.61 -16.34
C SER A 57 -11.99 9.62 -15.20
N SER A 58 -11.49 9.21 -14.04
CA SER A 58 -11.33 10.07 -12.86
C SER A 58 -10.09 10.96 -12.90
N SER A 59 -9.03 10.56 -13.58
CA SER A 59 -7.74 11.27 -13.59
C SER A 59 -7.53 12.20 -14.77
N GLY A 60 -8.44 12.20 -15.76
CA GLY A 60 -8.31 13.01 -16.98
C GLY A 60 -7.14 12.59 -17.88
N LEU A 61 -6.53 11.43 -17.62
CA LEU A 61 -5.44 10.90 -18.42
C LEU A 61 -5.95 10.42 -19.79
N SER A 62 -5.17 10.66 -20.85
CA SER A 62 -5.50 10.17 -22.18
C SER A 62 -5.52 8.64 -22.22
N LEU A 63 -6.58 8.06 -22.80
CA LEU A 63 -6.70 6.61 -23.01
C LEU A 63 -5.47 5.99 -23.68
N LYS A 64 -4.81 6.71 -24.60
CA LYS A 64 -3.57 6.25 -25.26
C LYS A 64 -2.42 6.05 -24.27
N TYR A 65 -2.27 6.97 -23.32
CA TYR A 65 -1.23 6.88 -22.31
C TYR A 65 -1.45 5.67 -21.39
N ILE A 66 -2.68 5.42 -21.07
CA ILE A 66 -3.10 4.32 -20.21
C ILE A 66 -2.86 2.98 -20.87
N TRP A 67 -3.30 2.80 -22.12
CA TRP A 67 -3.01 1.59 -22.89
C TRP A 67 -1.50 1.32 -22.99
N PHE A 68 -0.71 2.38 -23.12
CA PHE A 68 0.75 2.26 -23.18
C PHE A 68 1.32 1.79 -21.83
N VAL A 69 0.92 2.41 -20.70
CA VAL A 69 1.39 2.04 -19.35
C VAL A 69 0.90 0.65 -18.95
N SER A 70 -0.38 0.35 -19.18
CA SER A 70 -0.96 -0.97 -18.95
C SER A 70 -0.23 -2.05 -19.77
N GLY A 71 0.04 -1.79 -21.05
CA GLY A 71 0.80 -2.69 -21.91
C GLY A 71 2.23 -2.95 -21.40
N LEU A 72 2.94 -1.91 -20.97
CA LEU A 72 4.27 -2.06 -20.39
C LEU A 72 4.26 -2.88 -19.09
N LEU A 73 3.29 -2.61 -18.20
CA LEU A 73 3.14 -3.36 -16.96
C LEU A 73 2.77 -4.82 -17.20
N GLN A 74 1.86 -5.08 -18.14
CA GLN A 74 1.53 -6.46 -18.55
C GLN A 74 2.75 -7.20 -19.09
N VAL A 75 3.57 -6.56 -19.91
CA VAL A 75 4.83 -7.14 -20.39
C VAL A 75 5.78 -7.39 -19.22
N TYR A 76 5.93 -6.44 -18.31
CA TYR A 76 6.78 -6.59 -17.12
C TYR A 76 6.34 -7.78 -16.26
N PHE A 77 5.04 -7.90 -15.95
CA PHE A 77 4.53 -9.02 -15.17
C PHE A 77 4.67 -10.36 -15.90
N ARG A 78 4.44 -10.41 -17.22
CA ARG A 78 4.65 -11.63 -18.03
C ARG A 78 6.12 -12.04 -18.07
N VAL A 79 7.06 -11.10 -18.20
CA VAL A 79 8.50 -11.38 -18.17
C VAL A 79 8.91 -11.90 -16.79
N ARG A 80 8.43 -11.24 -15.71
CA ARG A 80 8.67 -11.68 -14.33
C ARG A 80 8.16 -13.10 -14.10
N GLU A 81 6.96 -13.42 -14.58
CA GLU A 81 6.36 -14.76 -14.50
C GLU A 81 7.18 -15.81 -15.24
N ARG A 82 7.66 -15.50 -16.44
CA ARG A 82 8.54 -16.41 -17.20
C ARG A 82 9.88 -16.64 -16.51
N LEU A 83 10.48 -15.62 -15.93
CA LEU A 83 11.73 -15.72 -15.20
C LEU A 83 11.60 -16.58 -13.93
N GLN A 84 10.43 -16.59 -13.30
CA GLN A 84 10.14 -17.43 -12.14
C GLN A 84 9.78 -18.88 -12.50
N LYS A 85 9.84 -19.28 -13.79
CA LYS A 85 9.48 -20.61 -14.30
C LYS A 85 8.08 -21.11 -13.89
N ARG A 86 7.15 -20.22 -13.64
CA ARG A 86 5.77 -20.55 -13.32
C ARG A 86 4.92 -20.35 -14.57
N SER A 87 4.75 -21.42 -15.36
CA SER A 87 3.79 -21.44 -16.45
C SER A 87 2.39 -21.70 -15.88
N ALA A 88 1.69 -20.64 -15.57
CA ALA A 88 0.28 -20.71 -15.28
C ALA A 88 -0.40 -19.40 -15.68
N ALA A 89 -1.65 -19.53 -16.11
CA ALA A 89 -2.46 -18.48 -16.69
C ALA A 89 -2.56 -17.23 -15.76
N CYS A 90 -2.95 -16.12 -16.33
CA CYS A 90 -3.20 -14.82 -15.67
C CYS A 90 -3.98 -14.95 -14.33
N PHE A 91 -4.88 -15.94 -14.24
CA PHE A 91 -5.64 -16.26 -13.04
C PHE A 91 -4.76 -16.76 -11.87
N TYR A 92 -3.72 -17.57 -12.16
CA TYR A 92 -2.78 -18.03 -11.12
C TYR A 92 -1.92 -16.88 -10.59
N PHE A 93 -1.55 -15.93 -11.46
CA PHE A 93 -0.79 -14.77 -11.06
C PHE A 93 -1.62 -13.84 -10.13
N LEU A 94 -2.89 -13.62 -10.46
CA LEU A 94 -3.81 -12.85 -9.62
C LEU A 94 -3.97 -13.50 -8.23
N PHE A 95 -4.18 -14.82 -8.20
CA PHE A 95 -4.24 -15.56 -6.95
C PHE A 95 -2.95 -15.40 -6.13
N GLN A 96 -1.78 -15.49 -6.79
CA GLN A 96 -0.49 -15.31 -6.12
C GLN A 96 -0.33 -13.89 -5.55
N VAL A 97 -0.75 -12.86 -6.29
CA VAL A 97 -0.71 -11.47 -5.81
C VAL A 97 -1.55 -11.30 -4.54
N TYR A 98 -2.73 -11.85 -4.51
CA TYR A 98 -3.58 -11.77 -3.32
C TYR A 98 -3.03 -12.59 -2.15
N GLU A 99 -2.41 -13.72 -2.41
CA GLU A 99 -1.74 -14.51 -1.38
C GLU A 99 -0.52 -13.79 -0.81
N ASP A 100 0.30 -13.19 -1.67
CA ASP A 100 1.46 -12.37 -1.27
C ASP A 100 1.03 -11.19 -0.37
N VAL A 101 -0.09 -10.52 -0.70
CA VAL A 101 -0.68 -9.48 0.15
C VAL A 101 -1.12 -10.01 1.50
N SER A 102 -1.77 -11.18 1.53
CA SER A 102 -2.20 -11.80 2.79
C SER A 102 -1.02 -12.14 3.68
N GLN A 103 0.06 -12.70 3.12
CA GLN A 103 1.29 -13.00 3.85
C GLN A 103 1.98 -11.73 4.36
N CYS A 104 2.03 -10.68 3.53
CA CYS A 104 2.56 -9.38 3.94
C CYS A 104 1.76 -8.79 5.11
N CYS A 105 0.44 -8.76 5.00
CA CYS A 105 -0.44 -8.25 6.05
C CYS A 105 -0.33 -9.08 7.33
N GLN A 106 -0.17 -10.40 7.23
CA GLN A 106 0.05 -11.27 8.38
C GLN A 106 1.36 -10.94 9.10
N ALA A 107 2.47 -10.78 8.35
CA ALA A 107 3.75 -10.41 8.91
C ALA A 107 3.70 -9.03 9.59
N LEU A 108 3.07 -8.04 8.93
CA LEU A 108 2.87 -6.70 9.49
C LEU A 108 1.98 -6.74 10.74
N SER A 109 0.89 -7.50 10.71
CA SER A 109 -0.03 -7.66 11.85
C SER A 109 0.67 -8.28 13.05
N GLN A 110 1.50 -9.30 12.85
CA GLN A 110 2.30 -9.94 13.91
C GLN A 110 3.34 -8.97 14.48
N ARG A 111 4.03 -8.22 13.61
CA ARG A 111 5.04 -7.25 14.05
C ARG A 111 4.44 -6.08 14.82
N LEU A 112 3.30 -5.58 14.38
CA LEU A 112 2.58 -4.50 15.06
C LEU A 112 2.02 -4.96 16.41
N GLY A 113 1.42 -6.15 16.44
CA GLY A 113 0.77 -6.69 17.65
C GLY A 113 -0.26 -5.71 18.23
N THR A 114 -0.07 -5.33 19.48
CA THR A 114 -0.89 -4.34 20.21
C THR A 114 -0.21 -2.96 20.31
N GLN A 115 0.95 -2.79 19.68
CA GLN A 115 1.72 -1.56 19.75
C GLN A 115 1.09 -0.43 18.93
N PRO A 116 1.32 0.84 19.31
CA PRO A 116 0.83 1.98 18.54
C PRO A 116 1.52 2.13 17.19
N TYR A 117 2.80 1.78 17.08
CA TYR A 117 3.64 1.84 15.89
C TYR A 117 4.53 0.60 15.78
N PHE A 118 5.09 0.33 14.60
CA PHE A 118 5.89 -0.88 14.35
C PHE A 118 7.16 -0.95 15.19
N PHE A 119 7.80 0.20 15.45
CA PHE A 119 8.99 0.31 16.29
C PHE A 119 8.77 1.40 17.32
N ASN A 120 8.73 1.03 18.59
CA ASN A 120 8.61 1.97 19.70
C ASN A 120 7.26 2.73 19.77
N LYS A 121 7.26 3.83 20.53
CA LYS A 121 6.08 4.69 20.76
C LYS A 121 5.98 5.85 19.75
N GLN A 122 6.95 5.98 18.86
CA GLN A 122 6.99 7.03 17.85
C GLN A 122 6.90 6.43 16.45
N PRO A 123 6.26 7.12 15.48
CA PRO A 123 6.16 6.65 14.12
C PRO A 123 7.52 6.67 13.44
N THR A 124 7.77 5.66 12.62
CA THR A 124 8.98 5.50 11.81
C THR A 124 8.67 5.64 10.32
N GLU A 125 9.70 5.52 9.49
CA GLU A 125 9.55 5.49 8.03
C GLU A 125 8.67 4.31 7.57
N LEU A 126 8.73 3.18 8.27
CA LEU A 126 7.88 2.02 7.99
C LEU A 126 6.41 2.33 8.24
N ASP A 127 6.09 3.01 9.36
CA ASP A 127 4.71 3.39 9.68
C ASP A 127 4.10 4.27 8.58
N ALA A 128 4.87 5.23 8.08
CA ALA A 128 4.43 6.10 7.00
C ALA A 128 4.21 5.33 5.69
N LEU A 129 5.12 4.40 5.36
CA LEU A 129 5.03 3.58 4.15
C LEU A 129 3.82 2.64 4.21
N VAL A 130 3.67 1.89 5.30
CA VAL A 130 2.55 0.94 5.50
C VAL A 130 1.21 1.69 5.48
N PHE A 131 1.12 2.82 6.21
CA PHE A 131 -0.09 3.63 6.21
C PHE A 131 -0.45 4.09 4.79
N GLY A 132 0.51 4.59 4.01
CA GLY A 132 0.27 5.06 2.65
C GLY A 132 -0.34 3.98 1.76
N HIS A 133 0.23 2.78 1.73
CA HIS A 133 -0.29 1.67 0.94
C HIS A 133 -1.65 1.18 1.44
N LEU A 134 -1.78 0.90 2.74
CA LEU A 134 -3.05 0.40 3.29
C LEU A 134 -4.17 1.42 3.13
N PHE A 135 -3.90 2.71 3.37
CA PHE A 135 -4.89 3.77 3.20
C PHE A 135 -5.34 3.89 1.74
N THR A 136 -4.41 3.86 0.80
CA THR A 136 -4.73 3.90 -0.63
C THR A 136 -5.62 2.73 -1.03
N ILE A 137 -5.27 1.50 -0.66
CA ILE A 137 -6.07 0.31 -1.01
C ILE A 137 -7.47 0.35 -0.37
N LEU A 138 -7.57 0.82 0.88
CA LEU A 138 -8.83 0.87 1.62
C LEU A 138 -9.77 1.99 1.17
N THR A 139 -9.23 3.09 0.62
CA THR A 139 -10.01 4.28 0.24
C THR A 139 -10.27 4.38 -1.26
N THR A 140 -9.42 3.78 -2.09
CA THR A 140 -9.62 3.77 -3.54
C THR A 140 -10.80 2.87 -3.89
N ARG A 141 -11.71 3.39 -4.72
CA ARG A 141 -12.79 2.59 -5.28
C ARG A 141 -12.23 1.71 -6.38
N LEU A 142 -11.96 0.46 -6.06
CA LEU A 142 -11.57 -0.57 -7.02
C LEU A 142 -12.80 -1.36 -7.44
N THR A 143 -12.84 -1.82 -8.66
CA THR A 143 -13.89 -2.70 -9.19
C THR A 143 -13.97 -4.02 -8.41
N SER A 144 -12.82 -4.53 -7.98
CA SER A 144 -12.73 -5.67 -7.07
C SER A 144 -12.42 -5.20 -5.64
N SER A 145 -13.30 -5.54 -4.71
CA SER A 145 -13.09 -5.26 -3.27
C SER A 145 -12.20 -6.30 -2.59
N GLU A 146 -11.78 -7.35 -3.28
CA GLU A 146 -11.10 -8.50 -2.68
C GLU A 146 -9.81 -8.11 -1.95
N LEU A 147 -9.00 -7.23 -2.54
CA LEU A 147 -7.77 -6.73 -1.93
C LEU A 147 -8.06 -6.00 -0.61
N ALA A 148 -9.07 -5.13 -0.62
CA ALA A 148 -9.49 -4.40 0.57
C ALA A 148 -10.06 -5.33 1.65
N GLU A 149 -10.84 -6.36 1.27
CA GLU A 149 -11.40 -7.33 2.21
C GLU A 149 -10.31 -8.17 2.90
N ARG A 150 -9.26 -8.56 2.17
CA ARG A 150 -8.11 -9.26 2.77
C ARG A 150 -7.41 -8.41 3.84
N ILE A 151 -7.22 -7.12 3.56
CA ILE A 151 -6.64 -6.19 4.54
C ILE A 151 -7.57 -5.98 5.74
N LYS A 152 -8.89 -5.89 5.51
CA LYS A 152 -9.89 -5.71 6.57
C LYS A 152 -9.96 -6.88 7.56
N SER A 153 -9.50 -8.06 7.18
CA SER A 153 -9.41 -9.20 8.11
C SER A 153 -8.42 -8.97 9.27
N TYR A 154 -7.49 -8.01 9.12
CA TYR A 154 -6.50 -7.67 10.16
C TYR A 154 -6.93 -6.42 10.94
N SER A 155 -7.68 -6.62 12.01
CA SER A 155 -8.27 -5.53 12.82
C SER A 155 -7.25 -4.56 13.43
N ASN A 156 -6.05 -5.04 13.78
CA ASN A 156 -4.98 -4.20 14.33
C ASN A 156 -4.37 -3.27 13.28
N LEU A 157 -4.25 -3.72 12.02
CA LEU A 157 -3.82 -2.86 10.91
C LEU A 157 -4.86 -1.78 10.60
N LEU A 158 -6.16 -2.11 10.66
CA LEU A 158 -7.22 -1.10 10.52
C LEU A 158 -7.19 -0.08 11.65
N SER A 159 -6.98 -0.52 12.88
CA SER A 159 -6.87 0.36 14.05
C SER A 159 -5.65 1.27 13.95
N PHE A 160 -4.55 0.75 13.42
CA PHE A 160 -3.34 1.51 13.12
C PHE A 160 -3.60 2.61 12.07
N CYS A 161 -4.23 2.27 10.95
CA CYS A 161 -4.57 3.26 9.91
C CYS A 161 -5.47 4.37 10.46
N LYS A 162 -6.52 4.02 11.23
CA LYS A 162 -7.41 5.01 11.85
C LYS A 162 -6.67 5.93 12.83
N ARG A 163 -5.76 5.38 13.61
CA ARG A 163 -4.97 6.16 14.57
C ARG A 163 -4.09 7.18 13.88
N ILE A 164 -3.39 6.78 12.82
CA ILE A 164 -2.55 7.72 12.06
C ILE A 164 -3.40 8.77 11.37
N GLU A 165 -4.51 8.38 10.73
CA GLU A 165 -5.45 9.30 10.10
C GLU A 165 -5.93 10.36 11.11
N GLN A 166 -6.38 9.95 12.29
CA GLN A 166 -6.84 10.85 13.33
C GLN A 166 -5.74 11.75 13.89
N SER A 167 -4.53 11.22 14.10
CA SER A 167 -3.44 11.96 14.74
C SER A 167 -2.77 12.97 13.81
N TYR A 168 -2.75 12.73 12.49
CA TYR A 168 -1.92 13.54 11.57
C TYR A 168 -2.71 14.21 10.45
N PHE A 169 -3.95 13.78 10.17
CA PHE A 169 -4.72 14.27 9.03
C PHE A 169 -6.06 14.91 9.42
N TYR A 170 -6.61 14.62 10.60
CA TYR A 170 -7.94 15.12 10.98
C TYR A 170 -8.01 16.64 11.10
N ASP A 171 -6.97 17.31 11.62
CA ASP A 171 -6.94 18.77 11.78
C ASP A 171 -6.73 19.53 10.46
N LYS A 172 -6.25 18.87 9.40
CA LYS A 172 -6.05 19.50 8.09
C LYS A 172 -7.27 19.45 7.18
N ILE A 173 -8.23 18.58 7.46
CA ILE A 173 -9.45 18.40 6.66
C ILE A 173 -10.48 19.49 6.98
N SER A 174 -10.40 20.15 8.13
CA SER A 174 -11.27 21.27 8.49
C SER A 174 -10.94 22.57 7.73
N LEU A 175 -9.77 22.66 7.07
CA LEU A 175 -9.31 23.83 6.32
C LEU A 175 -9.29 23.68 4.80
N GLY A 176 -9.58 22.50 4.26
CA GLY A 176 -9.57 22.24 2.82
C GLY A 176 -10.65 21.25 2.43
N SER A 177 -11.76 21.78 1.93
CA SER A 177 -12.91 21.09 1.36
C SER A 177 -12.55 19.87 0.47
N SER A 178 -13.23 18.74 0.76
CA SER A 178 -13.54 17.66 -0.19
C SER A 178 -12.55 16.53 -0.38
N CYS A 179 -12.29 15.78 0.68
CA CYS A 179 -12.09 14.33 0.55
C CYS A 179 -13.14 13.65 1.41
N ARG A 180 -14.11 12.97 0.75
CA ARG A 180 -15.27 12.37 1.43
C ARG A 180 -14.80 11.26 2.35
N GLY A 181 -15.04 11.45 3.62
CA GLY A 181 -14.71 10.59 4.72
C GLY A 181 -15.28 9.16 4.58
N PHE A 182 -14.62 8.28 5.25
CA PHE A 182 -15.02 6.92 5.55
C PHE A 182 -16.43 6.92 6.19
N ARG A 183 -17.48 6.82 5.37
CA ARG A 183 -18.83 6.58 5.90
C ARG A 183 -18.95 5.11 6.26
N THR A 184 -18.85 4.84 7.56
CA THR A 184 -19.37 3.58 8.12
C THR A 184 -20.85 3.51 7.81
N SER A 185 -21.25 2.63 6.89
CA SER A 185 -22.65 2.24 6.75
C SER A 185 -23.02 1.45 8.02
N ARG A 186 -23.78 2.11 8.91
CA ARG A 186 -24.59 1.40 9.91
C ARG A 186 -25.85 0.92 9.17
N ARG A 187 -25.91 -0.39 8.99
CA ARG A 187 -27.19 -1.14 9.08
C ARG A 187 -26.88 -2.56 9.50
#